data_d17053d205324729ff54ceb437081d86
#
_entry.id   d17053d205324729ff54ceb437081d86
#
_cell.length_a   1.000
_cell.length_b   1.000
_cell.length_c   1.000
_cell.angle_alpha   90.00
_cell.angle_beta   90.00
_cell.angle_gamma   90.00
#
_symmetry.space_group_name_H-M   'P 1'
#
loop_
_entity.id
_entity.type
_entity.pdbx_description
1 polymer ?
#
loop_
_entity_poly.entity_id
_entity_poly.type
_entity_poly.pdbx_seq_one_letter_code
_entity_poly.pdbx_strand_id
1 'polypeptide(L)'
;MKKRLLVLGMAIICIFGMTACGKAADESAANALGITEEGAINYADQVLDSVRTIVEQEMQDQYANDAVVSAALTSWASAMEDIGEFKSVTDHEVIVDKDGATINVMVEGTDHDAVVEILLDDQLTLTGITTNVKYSMGELMEKAALNTILGMGTVFVVLILISLIISCFVVIPKIQDAFTGKKKETAEPVSVPAAPAPAAAAA
;
A
#
# COMPACT_ATOMS: atom_id res chain seq x y z
N MET A 1 -12.89 -37.75 2.40
CA MET A 1 -12.18 -36.85 1.46
C MET A 1 -13.13 -36.04 0.57
N LYS A 2 -14.18 -36.62 -0.01
CA LYS A 2 -15.14 -35.91 -0.88
C LYS A 2 -15.82 -34.68 -0.26
N LYS A 3 -16.20 -34.70 1.02
CA LYS A 3 -16.85 -33.56 1.70
C LYS A 3 -15.92 -32.36 1.88
N ARG A 4 -14.62 -32.56 2.12
CA ARG A 4 -13.63 -31.46 2.24
C ARG A 4 -13.33 -30.81 0.89
N LEU A 5 -13.33 -31.59 -0.20
CA LEU A 5 -13.18 -31.09 -1.55
C LEU A 5 -14.36 -30.21 -1.98
N LEU A 6 -15.59 -30.61 -1.58
CA LEU A 6 -16.81 -29.87 -1.88
C LEU A 6 -16.89 -28.53 -1.16
N VAL A 7 -16.43 -28.48 0.12
CA VAL A 7 -16.35 -27.23 0.89
C VAL A 7 -15.29 -26.28 0.31
N LEU A 8 -14.15 -26.83 -0.13
CA LEU A 8 -13.09 -26.03 -0.76
C LEU A 8 -13.55 -25.46 -2.12
N GLY A 9 -14.28 -26.25 -2.92
CA GLY A 9 -14.88 -25.81 -4.19
C GLY A 9 -15.92 -24.69 -3.97
N MET A 10 -16.74 -24.81 -2.93
CA MET A 10 -17.77 -23.81 -2.63
C MET A 10 -17.15 -22.49 -2.10
N ALA A 11 -16.04 -22.57 -1.34
CA ALA A 11 -15.30 -21.39 -0.89
C ALA A 11 -14.65 -20.62 -2.07
N ILE A 12 -14.11 -21.33 -3.05
CA ILE A 12 -13.51 -20.74 -4.25
C ILE A 12 -14.59 -20.04 -5.10
N ILE A 13 -15.78 -20.63 -5.25
CA ILE A 13 -16.91 -20.05 -5.99
C ILE A 13 -17.40 -18.76 -5.28
N CYS A 14 -17.42 -18.72 -3.94
CA CYS A 14 -17.79 -17.51 -3.20
C CYS A 14 -16.76 -16.37 -3.37
N ILE A 15 -15.46 -16.68 -3.49
CA ILE A 15 -14.40 -15.68 -3.70
C ILE A 15 -14.49 -15.09 -5.12
N PHE A 16 -14.81 -15.93 -6.14
CA PHE A 16 -14.98 -15.44 -7.51
C PHE A 16 -16.35 -14.80 -7.78
N GLY A 17 -17.36 -15.07 -6.94
CA GLY A 17 -18.71 -14.49 -7.10
C GLY A 17 -18.84 -13.04 -6.63
N MET A 18 -17.86 -12.48 -5.90
CA MET A 18 -17.91 -11.09 -5.42
C MET A 18 -17.31 -10.06 -6.40
N THR A 19 -16.74 -10.50 -7.53
CA THR A 19 -16.18 -9.58 -8.54
C THR A 19 -17.15 -9.22 -9.64
N ALA A 20 -18.42 -9.62 -9.56
CA ALA A 20 -19.45 -9.32 -10.57
C ALA A 20 -20.46 -8.26 -10.09
N CYS A 21 -20.02 -7.27 -9.29
CA CYS A 21 -20.77 -6.03 -9.11
C CYS A 21 -20.03 -4.93 -9.86
N GLY A 22 -19.93 -5.10 -11.19
CA GLY A 22 -19.43 -4.11 -12.11
C GLY A 22 -20.59 -3.38 -12.76
N LYS A 23 -20.61 -2.06 -12.55
CA LYS A 23 -21.26 -1.07 -13.43
C LYS A 23 -22.76 -1.26 -13.73
N ALA A 24 -23.57 -0.77 -12.82
CA ALA A 24 -24.68 0.06 -13.23
C ALA A 24 -24.38 1.45 -12.67
N ALA A 25 -23.82 2.32 -13.51
CA ALA A 25 -23.88 3.76 -13.27
C ALA A 25 -25.36 4.05 -13.07
N ASP A 26 -25.74 4.44 -11.85
CA ASP A 26 -27.13 4.62 -11.50
C ASP A 26 -27.54 5.97 -12.10
N GLU A 27 -28.07 5.94 -13.34
CA GLU A 27 -28.68 7.13 -13.99
C GLU A 27 -29.66 7.84 -13.03
N SER A 28 -30.22 7.10 -12.08
CA SER A 28 -31.07 7.61 -11.02
C SER A 28 -30.31 8.47 -10.00
N ALA A 29 -29.07 8.14 -9.66
CA ALA A 29 -28.25 8.93 -8.73
C ALA A 29 -27.71 10.20 -9.39
N ALA A 30 -27.29 10.13 -10.66
CA ALA A 30 -26.87 11.30 -11.44
C ALA A 30 -27.99 12.34 -11.56
N ASN A 31 -29.24 11.91 -11.81
CA ASN A 31 -30.40 12.79 -11.82
C ASN A 31 -30.72 13.38 -10.43
N ALA A 32 -30.44 12.66 -9.35
CA ALA A 32 -30.68 13.14 -7.99
C ALA A 32 -29.72 14.27 -7.56
N LEU A 33 -28.46 14.19 -8.00
CA LEU A 33 -27.44 15.21 -7.75
C LEU A 33 -27.47 16.36 -8.78
N GLY A 34 -28.23 16.22 -9.88
CA GLY A 34 -28.35 17.24 -10.91
C GLY A 34 -27.07 17.45 -11.74
N ILE A 35 -26.13 16.50 -11.68
CA ILE A 35 -24.90 16.52 -12.48
C ILE A 35 -25.13 15.73 -13.76
N THR A 36 -24.75 16.30 -14.89
CA THR A 36 -24.69 15.57 -16.16
C THR A 36 -23.29 15.04 -16.36
N GLU A 37 -23.16 13.90 -17.06
CA GLU A 37 -21.86 13.32 -17.37
C GLU A 37 -20.93 14.31 -18.08
N GLU A 38 -21.45 15.04 -19.08
CA GLU A 38 -20.68 16.11 -19.76
C GLU A 38 -20.28 17.23 -18.81
N GLY A 39 -21.16 17.61 -17.87
CA GLY A 39 -20.85 18.63 -16.87
C GLY A 39 -19.73 18.19 -15.92
N ALA A 40 -19.77 16.94 -15.49
CA ALA A 40 -18.74 16.35 -14.65
C ALA A 40 -17.37 16.27 -15.36
N ILE A 41 -17.36 15.84 -16.62
CA ILE A 41 -16.14 15.78 -17.45
C ILE A 41 -15.53 17.18 -17.62
N ASN A 42 -16.35 18.16 -18.04
CA ASN A 42 -15.87 19.53 -18.21
C ASN A 42 -15.32 20.16 -16.90
N TYR A 43 -15.97 19.84 -15.77
CA TYR A 43 -15.48 20.27 -14.47
C TYR A 43 -14.14 19.63 -14.12
N ALA A 44 -14.00 18.32 -14.36
CA ALA A 44 -12.79 17.57 -14.09
C ALA A 44 -11.59 18.07 -14.92
N ASP A 45 -11.83 18.35 -16.20
CA ASP A 45 -10.81 18.90 -17.10
C ASP A 45 -10.32 20.28 -16.63
N GLN A 46 -11.25 21.17 -16.20
CA GLN A 46 -10.90 22.46 -15.67
C GLN A 46 -10.11 22.36 -14.34
N VAL A 47 -10.49 21.44 -13.46
CA VAL A 47 -9.77 21.18 -12.22
C VAL A 47 -8.37 20.67 -12.50
N LEU A 48 -8.23 19.69 -13.40
CA LEU A 48 -6.93 19.15 -13.78
C LEU A 48 -6.03 20.21 -14.40
N ASP A 49 -6.55 21.03 -15.32
CA ASP A 49 -5.78 22.10 -15.96
C ASP A 49 -5.34 23.18 -14.95
N SER A 50 -6.20 23.48 -13.98
CA SER A 50 -5.86 24.38 -12.88
C SER A 50 -4.76 23.82 -11.99
N VAL A 51 -4.84 22.56 -11.58
CA VAL A 51 -3.82 21.88 -10.78
C VAL A 51 -2.48 21.85 -11.51
N ARG A 52 -2.49 21.50 -12.80
CA ARG A 52 -1.29 21.49 -13.63
C ARG A 52 -0.65 22.89 -13.71
N THR A 53 -1.44 23.91 -14.04
CA THR A 53 -0.95 25.28 -14.18
C THR A 53 -0.32 25.79 -12.89
N ILE A 54 -0.93 25.53 -11.74
CA ILE A 54 -0.40 25.95 -10.44
C ILE A 54 0.93 25.26 -10.13
N VAL A 55 1.04 23.95 -10.44
CA VAL A 55 2.29 23.19 -10.21
C VAL A 55 3.38 23.63 -11.20
N GLU A 56 3.08 23.81 -12.49
CA GLU A 56 4.02 24.26 -13.50
C GLU A 56 4.57 25.68 -13.22
N GLN A 57 3.76 26.53 -12.58
CA GLN A 57 4.15 27.88 -12.19
C GLN A 57 4.77 27.99 -10.79
N GLU A 58 4.96 26.86 -10.09
CA GLU A 58 5.51 26.78 -8.72
C GLU A 58 4.74 27.65 -7.71
N MET A 59 3.41 27.76 -7.88
CA MET A 59 2.54 28.60 -7.03
C MET A 59 1.87 27.84 -5.88
N GLN A 60 2.29 26.63 -5.55
CA GLN A 60 1.67 25.75 -4.53
C GLN A 60 1.58 26.41 -3.15
N ASP A 61 2.59 27.22 -2.79
CA ASP A 61 2.66 27.90 -1.49
C ASP A 61 1.49 28.86 -1.26
N GLN A 62 0.90 29.41 -2.31
CA GLN A 62 -0.24 30.32 -2.22
C GLN A 62 -1.52 29.60 -1.75
N TYR A 63 -1.58 28.29 -1.96
CA TYR A 63 -2.74 27.44 -1.62
C TYR A 63 -2.51 26.59 -0.37
N ALA A 64 -1.44 26.80 0.38
CA ALA A 64 -1.09 26.05 1.58
C ALA A 64 -2.17 26.10 2.70
N ASN A 65 -3.04 27.12 2.68
CA ASN A 65 -4.13 27.26 3.66
C ASN A 65 -5.39 26.45 3.31
N ASP A 66 -5.50 25.95 2.07
CA ASP A 66 -6.60 25.09 1.64
C ASP A 66 -6.11 23.63 1.65
N ALA A 67 -6.65 22.84 2.57
CA ALA A 67 -6.19 21.47 2.77
C ALA A 67 -6.46 20.58 1.55
N VAL A 68 -7.61 20.77 0.86
CA VAL A 68 -7.97 19.96 -0.32
C VAL A 68 -7.10 20.32 -1.49
N VAL A 69 -6.94 21.61 -1.79
CA VAL A 69 -6.12 22.08 -2.90
C VAL A 69 -4.64 21.77 -2.66
N SER A 70 -4.12 22.00 -1.46
CA SER A 70 -2.73 21.69 -1.11
C SER A 70 -2.41 20.20 -1.26
N ALA A 71 -3.33 19.32 -0.82
CA ALA A 71 -3.18 17.87 -0.99
C ALA A 71 -3.20 17.48 -2.47
N ALA A 72 -4.10 18.07 -3.27
CA ALA A 72 -4.19 17.86 -4.70
C ALA A 72 -2.90 18.23 -5.44
N LEU A 73 -2.37 19.43 -5.15
CA LEU A 73 -1.14 19.94 -5.74
C LEU A 73 0.07 19.06 -5.38
N THR A 74 0.13 18.62 -4.12
CA THR A 74 1.19 17.70 -3.65
C THR A 74 1.09 16.33 -4.32
N SER A 75 -0.12 15.79 -4.44
CA SER A 75 -0.37 14.52 -5.12
C SER A 75 0.03 14.57 -6.59
N TRP A 76 -0.36 15.62 -7.30
CA TRP A 76 0.01 15.82 -8.70
C TRP A 76 1.53 16.01 -8.87
N ALA A 77 2.13 16.90 -8.08
CA ALA A 77 3.58 17.17 -8.17
C ALA A 77 4.42 15.90 -7.92
N SER A 78 4.02 15.09 -6.93
CA SER A 78 4.69 13.81 -6.66
C SER A 78 4.50 12.80 -7.78
N ALA A 79 3.31 12.76 -8.39
CA ALA A 79 3.01 11.84 -9.47
C ALA A 79 3.77 12.21 -10.76
N MET A 80 4.05 13.49 -10.99
CA MET A 80 4.79 13.97 -12.17
C MET A 80 6.23 13.43 -12.24
N GLU A 81 6.84 13.07 -11.10
CA GLU A 81 8.16 12.43 -11.06
C GLU A 81 8.14 11.06 -11.77
N ASP A 82 7.02 10.34 -11.67
CA ASP A 82 6.83 9.02 -12.27
C ASP A 82 6.12 9.08 -13.64
N ILE A 83 5.19 10.03 -13.85
CA ILE A 83 4.46 10.22 -15.12
C ILE A 83 5.39 10.75 -16.22
N GLY A 84 6.40 11.54 -15.85
CA GLY A 84 7.22 12.31 -16.79
C GLY A 84 6.46 13.51 -17.34
N GLU A 85 6.53 13.77 -18.65
CA GLU A 85 5.78 14.87 -19.27
C GLU A 85 4.33 14.45 -19.54
N PHE A 86 3.39 15.32 -19.16
CA PHE A 86 1.97 15.15 -19.49
C PHE A 86 1.75 15.26 -21.01
N LYS A 87 1.07 14.30 -21.61
CA LYS A 87 0.72 14.31 -23.03
C LYS A 87 -0.74 14.72 -23.25
N SER A 88 -1.67 13.92 -22.74
CA SER A 88 -3.11 14.13 -22.99
C SER A 88 -3.97 13.42 -21.96
N VAL A 89 -5.22 13.86 -21.88
CA VAL A 89 -6.31 13.09 -21.25
C VAL A 89 -6.81 12.09 -22.29
N THR A 90 -6.93 10.80 -21.89
CA THR A 90 -7.31 9.72 -22.79
C THR A 90 -8.75 9.27 -22.59
N ASP A 91 -9.26 9.30 -21.37
CA ASP A 91 -10.61 8.84 -21.05
C ASP A 91 -11.09 9.46 -19.72
N HIS A 92 -12.42 9.39 -19.51
CA HIS A 92 -13.08 9.79 -18.28
C HIS A 92 -14.02 8.71 -17.81
N GLU A 93 -14.08 8.47 -16.52
CA GLU A 93 -15.09 7.60 -15.91
C GLU A 93 -15.78 8.38 -14.79
N VAL A 94 -17.08 8.57 -14.92
CA VAL A 94 -17.90 9.28 -13.93
C VAL A 94 -18.73 8.25 -13.17
N ILE A 95 -18.55 8.21 -11.86
CA ILE A 95 -19.28 7.32 -10.95
C ILE A 95 -20.07 8.23 -10.01
N VAL A 96 -21.39 8.13 -10.05
CA VAL A 96 -22.29 8.91 -9.19
C VAL A 96 -22.93 7.99 -8.18
N ASP A 97 -22.89 8.39 -6.92
CA ASP A 97 -23.42 7.70 -5.77
C ASP A 97 -24.39 8.63 -5.02
N LYS A 98 -25.05 8.12 -3.98
CA LYS A 98 -25.97 8.91 -3.12
C LYS A 98 -25.22 9.95 -2.29
N ASP A 99 -23.97 9.70 -2.00
CA ASP A 99 -23.12 10.48 -1.12
C ASP A 99 -22.22 11.46 -1.89
N GLY A 100 -22.28 11.44 -3.24
CA GLY A 100 -21.47 12.32 -4.08
C GLY A 100 -21.13 11.74 -5.46
N ALA A 101 -20.09 12.29 -6.08
CA ALA A 101 -19.59 11.83 -7.36
C ALA A 101 -18.06 11.63 -7.33
N THR A 102 -17.60 10.58 -7.99
CA THR A 102 -16.18 10.34 -8.24
C THR A 102 -15.93 10.43 -9.74
N ILE A 103 -15.00 11.28 -10.14
CA ILE A 103 -14.61 11.44 -11.53
C ILE A 103 -13.16 10.99 -11.68
N ASN A 104 -12.96 9.94 -12.44
CA ASN A 104 -11.64 9.41 -12.79
C ASN A 104 -11.22 9.96 -14.15
N VAL A 105 -10.18 10.77 -14.18
CA VAL A 105 -9.58 11.29 -15.41
C VAL A 105 -8.35 10.46 -15.74
N MET A 106 -8.34 9.79 -16.87
CA MET A 106 -7.21 8.98 -17.32
C MET A 106 -6.24 9.82 -18.11
N VAL A 107 -4.99 9.87 -17.66
CA VAL A 107 -3.93 10.73 -18.17
C VAL A 107 -2.82 9.89 -18.75
N GLU A 108 -2.38 10.23 -19.96
CA GLU A 108 -1.20 9.66 -20.59
C GLU A 108 0.04 10.54 -20.30
N GLY A 109 1.11 9.90 -19.83
CA GLY A 109 2.42 10.52 -19.66
C GLY A 109 3.47 10.01 -20.63
N THR A 110 4.70 10.48 -20.51
CA THR A 110 5.84 9.95 -21.29
C THR A 110 6.34 8.64 -20.76
N ASP A 111 6.37 8.48 -19.43
CA ASP A 111 6.94 7.32 -18.77
C ASP A 111 5.84 6.39 -18.25
N HIS A 112 4.84 6.94 -17.55
CA HIS A 112 3.68 6.19 -17.04
C HIS A 112 2.38 6.93 -17.26
N ASP A 113 1.29 6.16 -17.37
CA ASP A 113 -0.06 6.70 -17.30
C ASP A 113 -0.49 6.89 -15.86
N ALA A 114 -1.50 7.74 -15.64
CA ALA A 114 -2.07 7.95 -14.32
C ALA A 114 -3.59 8.07 -14.37
N VAL A 115 -4.22 7.94 -13.20
CA VAL A 115 -5.62 8.27 -12.97
C VAL A 115 -5.69 9.38 -11.95
N VAL A 116 -6.31 10.49 -12.33
CA VAL A 116 -6.65 11.57 -11.41
C VAL A 116 -8.07 11.35 -10.93
N GLU A 117 -8.21 11.02 -9.67
CA GLU A 117 -9.49 10.80 -9.01
C GLU A 117 -9.94 12.10 -8.34
N ILE A 118 -11.09 12.62 -8.75
CA ILE A 118 -11.69 13.84 -8.23
C ILE A 118 -12.96 13.44 -7.47
N LEU A 119 -13.00 13.79 -6.18
CA LEU A 119 -14.10 13.45 -5.28
C LEU A 119 -14.96 14.68 -5.00
N LEU A 120 -16.26 14.54 -5.23
CA LEU A 120 -17.29 15.53 -4.93
C LEU A 120 -18.25 14.96 -3.90
N ASP A 121 -18.73 15.79 -2.97
CA ASP A 121 -19.79 15.42 -2.02
C ASP A 121 -21.18 15.50 -2.65
N ASP A 122 -22.23 15.28 -1.83
CA ASP A 122 -23.64 15.36 -2.22
C ASP A 122 -24.09 16.78 -2.63
N GLN A 123 -23.29 17.81 -2.32
CA GLN A 123 -23.51 19.21 -2.71
C GLN A 123 -22.62 19.62 -3.91
N LEU A 124 -21.95 18.66 -4.54
CA LEU A 124 -20.98 18.86 -5.62
C LEU A 124 -19.78 19.74 -5.21
N THR A 125 -19.46 19.74 -3.91
CA THR A 125 -18.28 20.43 -3.41
C THR A 125 -17.06 19.50 -3.54
N LEU A 126 -15.93 20.05 -3.98
CA LEU A 126 -14.68 19.32 -4.09
C LEU A 126 -14.16 18.90 -2.71
N THR A 127 -14.07 17.60 -2.45
CA THR A 127 -13.60 17.04 -1.18
C THR A 127 -12.20 16.45 -1.27
N GLY A 128 -11.74 16.07 -2.46
CA GLY A 128 -10.40 15.54 -2.66
C GLY A 128 -10.01 15.39 -4.11
N ILE A 129 -8.71 15.45 -4.35
CA ILE A 129 -8.10 15.10 -5.64
C ILE A 129 -6.88 14.25 -5.35
N THR A 130 -6.80 13.08 -5.97
CA THR A 130 -5.67 12.17 -5.82
C THR A 130 -5.18 11.71 -7.18
N THR A 131 -3.88 11.73 -7.39
CA THR A 131 -3.25 11.24 -8.62
C THR A 131 -2.59 9.89 -8.37
N ASN A 132 -3.06 8.86 -9.06
CA ASN A 132 -2.58 7.49 -8.93
C ASN A 132 -1.84 7.08 -10.22
N VAL A 133 -0.54 6.90 -10.13
CA VAL A 133 0.28 6.45 -11.27
C VAL A 133 0.05 4.97 -11.53
N LYS A 134 -0.13 4.61 -12.80
CA LYS A 134 -0.30 3.23 -13.25
C LYS A 134 1.07 2.61 -13.56
N TYR A 135 1.52 1.72 -12.70
CA TYR A 135 2.74 0.95 -12.93
C TYR A 135 2.44 -0.36 -13.63
N SER A 136 3.37 -0.82 -14.46
CA SER A 136 3.28 -2.17 -15.04
C SER A 136 3.37 -3.24 -13.95
N MET A 137 2.81 -4.43 -14.21
CA MET A 137 2.91 -5.56 -13.27
C MET A 137 4.37 -5.93 -12.96
N GLY A 138 5.27 -5.77 -13.94
CA GLY A 138 6.70 -6.01 -13.75
C GLY A 138 7.32 -5.06 -12.72
N GLU A 139 7.03 -3.77 -12.82
CA GLU A 139 7.52 -2.75 -11.90
C GLU A 139 6.94 -2.90 -10.50
N LEU A 140 5.65 -3.24 -10.40
CA LEU A 140 5.02 -3.53 -9.11
C LEU A 140 5.67 -4.73 -8.43
N MET A 141 6.00 -5.77 -9.18
CA MET A 141 6.73 -6.94 -8.66
C MET A 141 8.16 -6.60 -8.26
N GLU A 142 8.85 -5.76 -9.03
CA GLU A 142 10.19 -5.28 -8.71
C GLU A 142 10.20 -4.45 -7.42
N LYS A 143 9.31 -3.45 -7.31
CA LYS A 143 9.14 -2.64 -6.10
C LYS A 143 8.78 -3.50 -4.88
N ALA A 144 7.90 -4.49 -5.05
CA ALA A 144 7.52 -5.43 -3.99
C ALA A 144 8.69 -6.34 -3.59
N ALA A 145 9.47 -6.85 -4.55
CA ALA A 145 10.64 -7.69 -4.30
C ALA A 145 11.72 -6.91 -3.55
N LEU A 146 12.03 -5.69 -3.99
CA LEU A 146 13.00 -4.82 -3.31
C LEU A 146 12.59 -4.53 -1.86
N ASN A 147 11.32 -4.22 -1.64
CA ASN A 147 10.78 -3.96 -0.30
C ASN A 147 10.85 -5.21 0.59
N THR A 148 10.57 -6.39 0.02
CA THR A 148 10.67 -7.67 0.71
C THR A 148 12.12 -8.00 1.06
N ILE A 149 13.06 -7.82 0.12
CA ILE A 149 14.48 -8.06 0.34
C ILE A 149 15.02 -7.12 1.41
N LEU A 150 14.63 -5.85 1.40
CA LEU A 150 15.07 -4.86 2.38
C LEU A 150 14.53 -5.20 3.77
N GLY A 151 13.24 -5.51 3.91
CA GLY A 151 12.61 -5.87 5.17
C GLY A 151 13.12 -7.20 5.73
N MET A 152 13.13 -8.25 4.90
CA MET A 152 13.60 -9.58 5.31
C MET A 152 15.12 -9.62 5.49
N GLY A 153 15.86 -8.92 4.63
CA GLY A 153 17.31 -8.81 4.70
C GLY A 153 17.79 -8.19 6.00
N THR A 154 17.12 -7.14 6.48
CA THR A 154 17.44 -6.51 7.76
C THR A 154 17.34 -7.50 8.93
N VAL A 155 16.30 -8.34 8.95
CA VAL A 155 16.13 -9.37 9.98
C VAL A 155 17.28 -10.40 9.92
N PHE A 156 17.65 -10.85 8.71
CA PHE A 156 18.76 -11.80 8.57
C PHE A 156 20.09 -11.21 9.03
N VAL A 157 20.37 -9.94 8.70
CA VAL A 157 21.58 -9.26 9.14
C VAL A 157 21.65 -9.20 10.69
N VAL A 158 20.52 -8.87 11.34
CA VAL A 158 20.47 -8.86 12.82
C VAL A 158 20.69 -10.25 13.40
N LEU A 159 20.08 -11.29 12.82
CA LEU A 159 20.28 -12.68 13.29
C LEU A 159 21.73 -13.15 13.11
N ILE A 160 22.35 -12.83 11.98
CA ILE A 160 23.78 -13.13 11.75
C ILE A 160 24.65 -12.39 12.79
N LEU A 161 24.37 -11.14 13.05
CA LEU A 161 25.11 -10.33 14.03
C LEU A 161 24.99 -10.92 15.44
N ILE A 162 23.77 -11.27 15.88
CA ILE A 162 23.56 -11.94 17.16
C ILE A 162 24.28 -13.28 17.23
N SER A 163 24.20 -14.08 16.18
CA SER A 163 24.90 -15.37 16.06
C SER A 163 26.42 -15.20 16.17
N LEU A 164 26.97 -14.16 15.58
CA LEU A 164 28.38 -13.84 15.63
C LEU A 164 28.80 -13.41 17.06
N ILE A 165 27.99 -12.61 17.73
CA ILE A 165 28.22 -12.22 19.14
C ILE A 165 28.23 -13.46 20.05
N ILE A 166 27.24 -14.35 19.92
CA ILE A 166 27.18 -15.60 20.70
C ILE A 166 28.42 -16.47 20.41
N SER A 167 28.82 -16.56 19.14
CA SER A 167 30.02 -17.32 18.75
C SER A 167 31.28 -16.73 19.39
N CYS A 168 31.40 -15.40 19.47
CA CYS A 168 32.50 -14.75 20.16
C CYS A 168 32.57 -15.13 21.64
N PHE A 169 31.42 -15.16 22.34
CA PHE A 169 31.39 -15.58 23.77
C PHE A 169 31.77 -17.06 23.94
N VAL A 170 31.51 -17.94 22.99
CA VAL A 170 31.92 -19.34 23.08
C VAL A 170 33.40 -19.53 22.77
N VAL A 171 34.00 -18.65 21.98
CA VAL A 171 35.39 -18.71 21.56
C VAL A 171 36.31 -18.11 22.61
N ILE A 172 35.91 -17.06 23.35
CA ILE A 172 36.70 -16.38 24.40
C ILE A 172 37.23 -17.34 25.44
N PRO A 173 36.44 -18.23 26.09
CA PRO A 173 36.98 -19.16 27.08
C PRO A 173 37.97 -20.17 26.47
N LYS A 174 37.76 -20.61 25.21
CA LYS A 174 38.72 -21.51 24.51
C LYS A 174 40.06 -20.86 24.26
N ILE A 175 40.06 -19.56 23.95
CA ILE A 175 41.28 -18.77 23.78
C ILE A 175 41.96 -18.54 25.12
N GLN A 176 41.22 -18.23 26.19
CA GLN A 176 41.76 -18.07 27.53
C GLN A 176 42.40 -19.36 28.06
N ASP A 177 41.77 -20.54 27.81
CA ASP A 177 42.32 -21.85 28.16
C ASP A 177 43.61 -22.16 27.39
N ALA A 178 43.69 -21.73 26.13
CA ALA A 178 44.90 -21.90 25.32
C ALA A 178 46.08 -21.00 25.78
N PHE A 179 45.77 -19.77 26.27
CA PHE A 179 46.82 -18.85 26.74
C PHE A 179 47.20 -19.06 28.20
N THR A 180 46.31 -19.61 29.04
CA THR A 180 46.60 -19.77 30.48
C THR A 180 47.09 -21.15 30.90
N GLY A 181 47.20 -22.11 29.99
CA GLY A 181 47.82 -23.42 30.26
C GLY A 181 47.27 -24.20 31.41
N LYS A 182 45.99 -23.99 31.82
CA LYS A 182 45.41 -24.60 33.03
C LYS A 182 44.29 -25.60 32.68
N LYS A 183 44.56 -26.81 33.00
CA LYS A 183 43.83 -28.04 33.24
C LYS A 183 42.31 -27.92 33.21
N LYS A 184 41.69 -28.78 32.38
CA LYS A 184 40.29 -29.13 32.35
C LYS A 184 39.69 -29.28 33.76
N GLU A 185 38.76 -28.42 34.11
CA GLU A 185 37.74 -28.72 35.13
C GLU A 185 36.43 -28.92 34.39
N THR A 186 35.96 -30.15 34.44
CA THR A 186 34.71 -30.64 33.82
C THR A 186 33.55 -29.91 34.52
N ALA A 187 32.90 -28.99 33.86
CA ALA A 187 31.63 -28.44 34.34
C ALA A 187 30.54 -29.54 34.24
N GLU A 188 30.08 -29.98 35.39
CA GLU A 188 28.90 -30.84 35.51
C GLU A 188 27.66 -30.20 34.88
N PRO A 189 26.82 -30.98 34.27
CA PRO A 189 25.58 -30.46 33.71
C PRO A 189 24.63 -30.05 34.83
N VAL A 190 24.29 -28.77 34.90
CA VAL A 190 23.27 -28.23 35.81
C VAL A 190 21.95 -28.90 35.45
N SER A 191 21.48 -29.80 36.32
CA SER A 191 20.17 -30.39 36.26
C SER A 191 19.11 -29.32 36.50
N VAL A 192 18.28 -29.03 35.48
CA VAL A 192 17.08 -28.22 35.61
C VAL A 192 16.07 -28.93 36.49
N PRO A 193 15.54 -28.35 37.56
CA PRO A 193 14.48 -28.98 38.37
C PRO A 193 13.20 -29.11 37.52
N ALA A 194 12.70 -30.31 37.45
CA ALA A 194 11.42 -30.62 36.84
C ALA A 194 10.27 -29.88 37.54
N ALA A 195 9.45 -29.18 36.79
CA ALA A 195 8.22 -28.56 37.26
C ALA A 195 7.26 -29.63 37.83
N PRO A 196 6.57 -29.34 38.95
CA PRO A 196 5.62 -30.29 39.53
C PRO A 196 4.39 -30.46 38.64
N ALA A 197 4.00 -31.73 38.43
CA ALA A 197 2.79 -32.10 37.71
C ALA A 197 1.53 -31.63 38.47
N PRO A 198 0.45 -31.21 37.78
CA PRO A 198 -0.80 -30.85 38.44
C PRO A 198 -1.47 -32.08 39.04
N ALA A 199 -1.80 -32.00 40.33
CA ALA A 199 -2.53 -33.01 41.04
C ALA A 199 -3.94 -33.18 40.46
N ALA A 200 -4.29 -34.42 40.14
CA ALA A 200 -5.66 -34.80 39.81
C ALA A 200 -6.56 -34.63 41.06
N ALA A 201 -7.60 -33.83 40.93
CA ALA A 201 -8.70 -33.80 41.88
C ALA A 201 -9.61 -34.97 41.63
N ALA A 202 -9.68 -35.87 42.60
CA ALA A 202 -10.70 -36.92 42.72
C ALA A 202 -11.74 -36.46 43.74
N ALA A 203 -12.98 -36.72 43.39
CA ALA A 203 -14.26 -36.80 44.09
C ALA A 203 -15.28 -35.76 43.69
#